data_6c832f7ff564244b6d67973c5558a332
#
_entry.id   6c832f7ff564244b6d67973c5558a332
#
_cell.length_a   1.000
_cell.length_b   1.000
_cell.length_c   1.000
_cell.angle_alpha   90.00
_cell.angle_beta   90.00
_cell.angle_gamma   90.00
#
_symmetry.space_group_name_H-M   'P 1'
#
loop_
_entity.id
_entity.type
_entity.pdbx_description
1 polymer ?
#
loop_
_entity_poly.entity_id
_entity_poly.type
_entity_poly.pdbx_seq_one_letter_code
_entity_poly.pdbx_strand_id
1 'polypeptide(L)'
;MNKKVILKQRPVGEPKLEDFELFKEDIRDPKDDEVSLKTIYMSLDPYMRGRMNDAKSYAKAVEIGEVMEAGAVSQVIKSKSKNFKEGDFVEGRTGWQDYPTVHENKLRLIDPSMAPLSTAIGVLGMPGTTAVSYTHLRAHE
;
A
#
# COMPACT_ATOMS: atom_id res chain seq x y z
N MET A 1 17.52 6.65 -1.37
CA MET A 1 17.12 6.04 -2.66
C MET A 1 15.86 5.21 -2.43
N ASN A 2 14.80 5.46 -3.18
CA ASN A 2 13.54 4.69 -3.16
C ASN A 2 13.66 3.51 -4.12
N LYS A 3 13.42 2.28 -3.63
CA LYS A 3 13.26 1.10 -4.48
C LYS A 3 11.77 0.84 -4.60
N LYS A 4 11.30 0.64 -5.82
CA LYS A 4 9.90 0.31 -6.12
C LYS A 4 9.81 -0.80 -7.13
N VAL A 5 8.78 -1.64 -6.98
CA VAL A 5 8.49 -2.72 -7.92
C VAL A 5 7.38 -2.25 -8.85
N ILE A 6 7.68 -2.18 -10.13
CA ILE A 6 6.73 -1.79 -11.19
C ILE A 6 6.26 -3.02 -11.96
N LEU A 7 5.05 -2.96 -12.48
CA LEU A 7 4.53 -3.97 -13.39
C LEU A 7 5.15 -3.76 -14.76
N LYS A 8 6.01 -4.68 -15.19
CA LYS A 8 6.71 -4.61 -16.48
C LYS A 8 5.86 -5.15 -17.63
N GLN A 9 5.12 -6.21 -17.36
CA GLN A 9 4.21 -6.85 -18.33
C GLN A 9 3.06 -7.54 -17.60
N ARG A 10 2.00 -7.85 -18.33
CA ARG A 10 0.84 -8.57 -17.80
C ARG A 10 1.16 -10.05 -17.62
N PRO A 11 1.06 -10.63 -16.40
CA PRO A 11 1.26 -12.05 -16.17
C PRO A 11 0.23 -12.90 -16.91
N VAL A 12 0.70 -13.99 -17.53
CA VAL A 12 -0.16 -15.05 -18.07
C VAL A 12 -0.12 -16.24 -17.12
N GLY A 13 -1.24 -16.53 -16.45
CA GLY A 13 -1.29 -17.52 -15.38
C GLY A 13 -0.69 -17.01 -14.08
N GLU A 14 0.22 -17.78 -13.46
CA GLU A 14 0.92 -17.40 -12.25
C GLU A 14 1.95 -16.29 -12.52
N PRO A 15 2.00 -15.22 -11.70
CA PRO A 15 2.99 -14.17 -11.86
C PRO A 15 4.41 -14.68 -11.67
N LYS A 16 5.33 -14.22 -12.51
CA LYS A 16 6.75 -14.57 -12.47
C LYS A 16 7.58 -13.32 -12.19
N LEU A 17 8.83 -13.52 -11.77
CA LEU A 17 9.75 -12.41 -11.51
C LEU A 17 9.96 -11.51 -12.75
N GLU A 18 9.93 -12.08 -13.94
CA GLU A 18 10.09 -11.37 -15.22
C GLU A 18 8.93 -10.40 -15.53
N ASP A 19 7.77 -10.55 -14.87
CA ASP A 19 6.61 -9.67 -15.02
C ASP A 19 6.80 -8.35 -14.28
N PHE A 20 7.82 -8.25 -13.45
CA PHE A 20 8.12 -7.10 -12.62
C PHE A 20 9.52 -6.55 -12.90
N GLU A 21 9.71 -5.29 -12.54
CA GLU A 21 11.01 -4.63 -12.58
C GLU A 21 11.26 -3.86 -11.29
N LEU A 22 12.46 -4.03 -10.73
CA LEU A 22 12.91 -3.25 -9.57
C LEU A 22 13.49 -1.92 -10.06
N PHE A 23 12.72 -0.85 -9.90
CA PHE A 23 13.12 0.50 -10.26
C PHE A 23 13.68 1.24 -9.04
N LYS A 24 14.74 2.03 -9.25
CA LYS A 24 15.38 2.84 -8.21
C LYS A 24 15.37 4.29 -8.61
N GLU A 25 14.97 5.17 -7.69
CA GLU A 25 14.99 6.62 -7.88
C GLU A 25 15.40 7.34 -6.60
N ASP A 26 15.70 8.62 -6.69
CA ASP A 26 15.96 9.43 -5.50
C ASP A 26 14.64 9.66 -4.73
N ILE A 27 14.77 9.76 -3.40
CA ILE A 27 13.63 10.07 -2.54
C ILE A 27 13.24 11.52 -2.83
N ARG A 28 12.00 11.73 -3.26
CA ARG A 28 11.45 13.05 -3.55
C ARG A 28 11.11 13.79 -2.25
N ASP A 29 11.48 15.05 -2.16
CA ASP A 29 11.01 15.89 -1.07
C ASP A 29 9.49 16.14 -1.16
N PRO A 30 8.79 16.15 -0.02
CA PRO A 30 7.35 16.38 0.01
C PRO A 30 7.02 17.82 -0.39
N LYS A 31 5.93 17.99 -1.17
CA LYS A 31 5.27 19.29 -1.43
C LYS A 31 4.28 19.58 -0.31
N ASP A 32 3.60 20.74 -0.39
CA ASP A 32 2.55 21.10 0.56
C ASP A 32 1.47 20.00 0.63
N ASP A 33 1.04 19.68 1.85
CA ASP A 33 0.10 18.60 2.18
C ASP A 33 0.60 17.18 1.83
N GLU A 34 1.91 17.01 1.56
CA GLU A 34 2.54 15.71 1.34
C GLU A 34 3.46 15.32 2.50
N VAL A 35 3.68 14.01 2.61
CA VAL A 35 4.64 13.40 3.52
C VAL A 35 5.50 12.37 2.81
N SER A 36 6.78 12.32 3.15
CA SER A 36 7.69 11.24 2.75
C SER A 36 7.73 10.19 3.84
N LEU A 37 7.64 8.94 3.44
CA LEU A 37 7.45 7.80 4.32
C LEU A 37 8.62 6.81 4.18
N LYS A 38 8.84 6.02 5.23
CA LYS A 38 9.61 4.79 5.19
C LYS A 38 8.67 3.63 5.43
N THR A 39 8.50 2.75 4.45
CA THR A 39 7.69 1.54 4.58
C THR A 39 8.30 0.59 5.60
N ILE A 40 7.49 0.10 6.54
CA ILE A 40 7.89 -0.86 7.59
C ILE A 40 7.28 -2.23 7.28
N TYR A 41 5.99 -2.26 6.98
CA TYR A 41 5.26 -3.46 6.60
C TYR A 41 4.43 -3.19 5.34
N MET A 42 4.36 -4.17 4.48
CA MET A 42 3.56 -4.13 3.26
C MET A 42 2.74 -5.42 3.19
N SER A 43 1.46 -5.29 2.87
CA SER A 43 0.57 -6.42 2.66
C SER A 43 0.74 -6.99 1.27
N LEU A 44 0.69 -8.32 1.16
CA LEU A 44 0.59 -9.04 -0.12
C LEU A 44 -0.75 -9.78 -0.13
N ASP A 45 -1.68 -9.30 -0.93
CA ASP A 45 -3.07 -9.76 -0.94
C ASP A 45 -3.46 -10.37 -2.30
N PRO A 46 -4.32 -11.39 -2.32
CA PRO A 46 -4.74 -12.06 -3.58
C PRO A 46 -5.35 -11.13 -4.62
N TYR A 47 -6.04 -10.05 -4.22
CA TYR A 47 -6.64 -9.09 -5.16
C TYR A 47 -5.62 -8.45 -6.09
N MET A 48 -4.36 -8.33 -5.67
CA MET A 48 -3.29 -7.73 -6.45
C MET A 48 -3.07 -8.47 -7.76
N ARG A 49 -3.30 -9.80 -7.80
CA ARG A 49 -3.24 -10.57 -9.05
C ARG A 49 -4.27 -10.06 -10.07
N GLY A 50 -5.48 -9.75 -9.62
CA GLY A 50 -6.52 -9.16 -10.47
C GLY A 50 -6.15 -7.77 -10.99
N ARG A 51 -5.39 -6.98 -10.20
CA ARG A 51 -4.89 -5.66 -10.62
C ARG A 51 -3.85 -5.71 -11.73
N MET A 52 -3.20 -6.84 -11.93
CA MET A 52 -2.24 -7.04 -13.02
C MET A 52 -2.90 -7.31 -14.37
N ASN A 53 -4.21 -7.61 -14.41
CA ASN A 53 -4.96 -7.88 -15.63
C ASN A 53 -5.53 -6.59 -16.23
N ASP A 54 -5.53 -6.51 -17.55
CA ASP A 54 -6.26 -5.48 -18.29
C ASP A 54 -7.70 -5.98 -18.55
N ALA A 55 -8.47 -6.08 -17.46
CA ALA A 55 -9.85 -6.54 -17.50
C ALA A 55 -10.76 -5.57 -16.74
N LYS A 56 -12.00 -5.43 -17.23
CA LYS A 56 -13.02 -4.64 -16.54
C LYS A 56 -13.28 -5.25 -15.15
N SER A 57 -13.00 -4.47 -14.10
CA SER A 57 -13.13 -4.89 -12.71
C SER A 57 -13.75 -3.75 -11.90
N TYR A 58 -14.09 -4.05 -10.62
CA TYR A 58 -14.60 -3.05 -9.67
C TYR A 58 -13.59 -1.93 -9.34
N ALA A 59 -12.33 -2.12 -9.69
CA ALA A 59 -11.31 -1.10 -9.52
C ALA A 59 -10.29 -1.13 -10.67
N LYS A 60 -9.64 0.02 -10.89
CA LYS A 60 -8.68 0.23 -11.98
C LYS A 60 -7.51 -0.75 -11.90
N ALA A 61 -7.11 -1.33 -13.02
CA ALA A 61 -5.88 -2.11 -13.13
C ALA A 61 -4.64 -1.24 -12.92
N VAL A 62 -3.54 -1.86 -12.49
CA VAL A 62 -2.21 -1.23 -12.53
C VAL A 62 -1.75 -1.17 -13.97
N GLU A 63 -1.30 0.00 -14.41
CA GLU A 63 -0.77 0.16 -15.77
C GLU A 63 0.66 -0.37 -15.86
N ILE A 64 1.06 -0.80 -17.06
CA ILE A 64 2.45 -1.21 -17.30
C ILE A 64 3.36 0.00 -17.05
N GLY A 65 4.41 -0.20 -16.26
CA GLY A 65 5.32 0.85 -15.82
C GLY A 65 4.90 1.54 -14.52
N GLU A 66 3.70 1.29 -14.00
CA GLU A 66 3.27 1.80 -12.69
C GLU A 66 3.72 0.90 -11.54
N VAL A 67 3.85 1.50 -10.36
CA VAL A 67 4.16 0.78 -9.12
C VAL A 67 2.99 -0.12 -8.75
N MET A 68 3.29 -1.37 -8.38
CA MET A 68 2.28 -2.28 -7.87
C MET A 68 1.64 -1.71 -6.60
N GLU A 69 0.31 -1.78 -6.52
CA GLU A 69 -0.41 -1.30 -5.35
C GLU A 69 -0.31 -2.26 -4.16
N ALA A 70 -0.24 -1.70 -2.96
CA ALA A 70 -0.33 -2.42 -1.70
C ALA A 70 -0.77 -1.49 -0.58
N GLY A 71 -1.48 -2.03 0.40
CA GLY A 71 -1.58 -1.43 1.73
C GLY A 71 -0.27 -1.57 2.48
N ALA A 72 0.17 -0.52 3.14
CA ALA A 72 1.40 -0.53 3.91
C ALA A 72 1.28 0.26 5.21
N VAL A 73 2.09 -0.14 6.18
CA VAL A 73 2.38 0.63 7.39
C VAL A 73 3.73 1.27 7.24
N SER A 74 3.79 2.56 7.45
CA SER A 74 4.99 3.36 7.24
C SER A 74 5.21 4.35 8.38
N GLN A 75 6.46 4.80 8.52
CA GLN A 75 6.82 5.90 9.41
C GLN A 75 7.06 7.17 8.59
N VAL A 76 6.55 8.29 9.06
CA VAL A 76 6.79 9.61 8.46
C VAL A 76 8.24 10.03 8.73
N ILE A 77 9.01 10.28 7.66
CA ILE A 77 10.41 10.70 7.74
C ILE A 77 10.62 12.18 7.39
N LYS A 78 9.71 12.77 6.60
CA LYS A 78 9.63 14.21 6.33
C LYS A 78 8.16 14.58 6.15
N SER A 79 7.76 15.76 6.65
CA SER A 79 6.38 16.24 6.53
C SER A 79 6.30 17.69 6.11
N LYS A 80 5.40 17.98 5.18
CA LYS A 80 4.80 19.29 4.91
C LYS A 80 3.27 19.27 5.08
N SER A 81 2.78 18.32 5.86
CA SER A 81 1.39 18.18 6.25
C SER A 81 1.15 18.89 7.59
N LYS A 82 -0.06 19.38 7.79
CA LYS A 82 -0.53 19.90 9.09
C LYS A 82 -1.03 18.78 10.00
N ASN A 83 -1.36 17.62 9.43
CA ASN A 83 -1.99 16.51 10.13
C ASN A 83 -1.01 15.43 10.57
N PHE A 84 0.17 15.35 9.97
CA PHE A 84 1.20 14.35 10.28
C PHE A 84 2.53 15.01 10.53
N LYS A 85 3.26 14.53 11.53
CA LYS A 85 4.61 14.97 11.89
C LYS A 85 5.63 13.84 11.71
N GLU A 86 6.89 14.21 11.65
CA GLU A 86 7.99 13.25 11.60
C GLU A 86 7.95 12.31 12.81
N GLY A 87 8.14 11.02 12.59
CA GLY A 87 8.05 9.97 13.58
C GLY A 87 6.68 9.33 13.70
N ASP A 88 5.61 9.94 13.19
CA ASP A 88 4.27 9.33 13.20
C ASP A 88 4.24 8.03 12.40
N PHE A 89 3.41 7.09 12.85
CA PHE A 89 3.11 5.87 12.11
C PHE A 89 1.78 6.01 11.40
N VAL A 90 1.75 5.61 10.12
CA VAL A 90 0.60 5.76 9.24
C VAL A 90 0.33 4.49 8.45
N GLU A 91 -0.93 4.25 8.13
CA GLU A 91 -1.36 3.23 7.18
C GLU A 91 -1.93 3.90 5.94
N GLY A 92 -1.65 3.33 4.77
CA GLY A 92 -2.21 3.78 3.52
C GLY A 92 -1.81 2.92 2.33
N ARG A 93 -2.43 3.17 1.17
CA ARG A 93 -2.08 2.49 -0.07
C ARG A 93 -0.90 3.19 -0.73
N THR A 94 0.30 2.80 -0.35
CA THR A 94 1.54 3.42 -0.82
C THR A 94 2.28 2.60 -1.87
N GLY A 95 1.83 1.37 -2.12
CA GLY A 95 2.38 0.49 -3.15
C GLY A 95 3.67 -0.24 -2.72
N TRP A 96 4.20 -1.01 -3.66
CA TRP A 96 5.41 -1.81 -3.44
C TRP A 96 6.65 -0.93 -3.57
N GLN A 97 6.97 -0.19 -2.51
CA GLN A 97 8.13 0.71 -2.48
C GLN A 97 8.63 1.00 -1.06
N ASP A 98 9.92 1.32 -0.95
CA ASP A 98 10.58 1.54 0.33
C ASP A 98 10.28 2.94 0.91
N TYR A 99 10.28 3.98 0.06
CA TYR A 99 10.19 5.39 0.48
C TYR A 99 9.19 6.18 -0.37
N PRO A 100 7.89 5.93 -0.22
CA PRO A 100 6.85 6.69 -0.93
C PRO A 100 6.75 8.13 -0.42
N THR A 101 6.43 9.07 -1.33
CA THR A 101 5.99 10.41 -0.98
C THR A 101 4.57 10.59 -1.50
N VAL A 102 3.63 10.84 -0.58
CA VAL A 102 2.19 10.82 -0.87
C VAL A 102 1.47 11.99 -0.21
N HIS A 103 0.32 12.36 -0.76
CA HIS A 103 -0.57 13.35 -0.18
C HIS A 103 -1.23 12.79 1.10
N GLU A 104 -1.38 13.64 2.12
CA GLU A 104 -1.88 13.28 3.45
C GLU A 104 -3.26 12.60 3.46
N ASN A 105 -4.14 12.93 2.50
CA ASN A 105 -5.49 12.36 2.42
C ASN A 105 -5.53 10.85 2.10
N LYS A 106 -4.39 10.28 1.72
CA LYS A 106 -4.25 8.83 1.46
C LYS A 106 -3.84 8.04 2.69
N LEU A 107 -3.67 8.72 3.82
CA LEU A 107 -3.06 8.15 5.01
C LEU A 107 -4.01 8.21 6.20
N ARG A 108 -3.86 7.22 7.09
CA ARG A 108 -4.51 7.14 8.39
C ARG A 108 -3.44 7.03 9.47
N LEU A 109 -3.56 7.83 10.53
CA LEU A 109 -2.68 7.74 11.70
C LEU A 109 -2.89 6.41 12.44
N ILE A 110 -1.80 5.81 12.89
CA ILE A 110 -1.81 4.61 13.73
C ILE A 110 -1.20 4.98 15.09
N ASP A 111 -1.87 4.56 16.15
CA ASP A 111 -1.32 4.63 17.51
C ASP A 111 -0.59 3.31 17.84
N PRO A 112 0.75 3.32 17.92
CA PRO A 112 1.53 2.11 18.16
C PRO A 112 1.37 1.58 19.60
N SER A 113 0.79 2.37 20.51
CA SER A 113 0.54 1.95 21.90
C SER A 113 -0.69 1.03 22.03
N MET A 114 -1.62 1.09 21.07
CA MET A 114 -2.86 0.32 21.09
C MET A 114 -2.70 -1.11 20.63
N ALA A 115 -1.85 -1.34 19.61
CA ALA A 115 -1.60 -2.66 19.03
C ALA A 115 -0.30 -2.66 18.20
N PRO A 116 0.31 -3.83 17.94
CA PRO A 116 1.44 -3.95 17.04
C PRO A 116 1.14 -3.35 15.66
N LEU A 117 2.10 -2.61 15.08
CA LEU A 117 1.92 -1.87 13.82
C LEU A 117 1.41 -2.74 12.67
N SER A 118 1.87 -3.99 12.57
CA SER A 118 1.46 -4.94 11.51
C SER A 118 -0.03 -5.25 11.52
N THR A 119 -0.72 -5.09 12.67
CA THR A 119 -2.16 -5.36 12.77
C THR A 119 -2.99 -4.40 11.92
N ALA A 120 -2.50 -3.20 11.63
CA ALA A 120 -3.21 -2.20 10.83
C ALA A 120 -3.43 -2.63 9.37
N ILE A 121 -2.59 -3.52 8.83
CA ILE A 121 -2.77 -4.16 7.52
C ILE A 121 -3.16 -5.63 7.62
N GLY A 122 -3.41 -6.12 8.83
CA GLY A 122 -3.86 -7.48 9.16
C GLY A 122 -5.24 -7.48 9.80
N VAL A 123 -5.31 -7.98 11.05
CA VAL A 123 -6.57 -8.20 11.78
C VAL A 123 -7.36 -6.91 12.05
N LEU A 124 -6.72 -5.78 12.24
CA LEU A 124 -7.36 -4.45 12.42
C LEU A 124 -7.49 -3.65 11.11
N GLY A 125 -7.14 -4.26 9.97
CA GLY A 125 -7.22 -3.69 8.64
C GLY A 125 -8.20 -4.41 7.72
N MET A 126 -7.94 -4.33 6.41
CA MET A 126 -8.79 -4.93 5.37
C MET A 126 -9.00 -6.45 5.56
N PRO A 127 -7.98 -7.28 5.85
CA PRO A 127 -8.19 -8.72 6.03
C PRO A 127 -9.12 -9.06 7.19
N GLY A 128 -8.96 -8.40 8.33
CA GLY A 128 -9.84 -8.60 9.49
C GLY A 128 -11.27 -8.16 9.22
N THR A 129 -11.46 -6.99 8.61
CA THR A 129 -12.79 -6.49 8.21
C THR A 129 -13.46 -7.45 7.22
N THR A 130 -12.72 -7.97 6.25
CA THR A 130 -13.22 -8.94 5.27
C THR A 130 -13.66 -10.23 5.95
N ALA A 131 -12.86 -10.76 6.87
CA ALA A 131 -13.19 -11.99 7.61
C ALA A 131 -14.48 -11.84 8.42
N VAL A 132 -14.63 -10.76 9.17
CA VAL A 132 -15.83 -10.49 9.99
C VAL A 132 -17.05 -10.29 9.09
N SER A 133 -16.96 -9.47 8.05
CA SER A 133 -18.08 -9.21 7.14
C SER A 133 -18.56 -10.50 6.45
N TYR A 134 -17.62 -11.34 5.97
CA TYR A 134 -17.95 -12.60 5.35
C TYR A 134 -18.68 -13.57 6.30
N THR A 135 -18.21 -13.67 7.54
CA THR A 135 -18.82 -14.52 8.56
C THR A 135 -20.25 -14.08 8.86
N HIS A 136 -20.48 -12.78 9.02
CA HIS A 136 -21.82 -12.26 9.31
C HIS A 136 -22.78 -12.33 8.13
N LEU A 137 -22.33 -12.10 6.90
CA LEU A 137 -23.17 -12.20 5.70
C LEU A 137 -23.65 -13.63 5.47
N ARG A 138 -22.79 -14.63 5.68
CA ARG A 138 -23.17 -16.06 5.53
C ARG A 138 -24.05 -16.60 6.66
N ALA A 139 -24.07 -15.97 7.81
CA ALA A 139 -24.96 -16.39 8.91
C ALA A 139 -26.45 -16.11 8.62
N HIS A 140 -26.77 -15.44 7.52
CA HIS A 140 -28.13 -15.11 7.09
C HIS A 140 -28.60 -15.84 5.82
N GLU A 141 -27.76 -16.73 5.25
CA GLU A 141 -28.12 -17.66 4.17
C GLU A 141 -28.44 -19.05 4.76
#